data_c713c662f8192453a00a16c2b54f03b8
#
_entry.id   c713c662f8192453a00a16c2b54f03b8
#
_cell.length_a   1.000
_cell.length_b   1.000
_cell.length_c   1.000
_cell.angle_alpha   90.00
_cell.angle_beta   90.00
_cell.angle_gamma   90.00
#
_symmetry.space_group_name_H-M   'P 1'
#
loop_
_entity.id
_entity.type
_entity.pdbx_description
1 polymer ?
#
loop_
_entity_poly.entity_id
_entity_poly.type
_entity_poly.pdbx_seq_one_letter_code
_entity_poly.pdbx_strand_id
1 'polypeptide(L)'
;RDPEMSRGLGDVYKRQGGGHHITRPGYDIARLEKCIEAAKEEWKVDIYLEPGEAWALNAGFFLTTVLDVLQNGDTRLAILDGSAACHMPDVLEMPYRPPLLGADEPGENAVTIRLGGPTCLSGDVIGDYKFRQLPKYGDFLMFGDMAIYTTCKNNTFNGMPLPDIWLRRADSTMQQLTDFGYGDFKGRLGSKINPELFMSI
;
A
#
# COMPACT_ATOMS: atom_id res chain seq x y z
N ARG A 1 18.10 14.66 -10.32
CA ARG A 1 17.58 15.77 -11.12
C ARG A 1 18.76 16.47 -11.75
N ASP A 2 18.89 16.40 -13.05
CA ASP A 2 19.96 17.08 -13.77
C ASP A 2 19.56 18.54 -13.97
N PRO A 3 20.22 19.51 -13.31
CA PRO A 3 19.89 20.93 -13.46
C PRO A 3 20.18 21.49 -14.87
N GLU A 4 20.95 20.77 -15.68
CA GLU A 4 21.32 21.23 -17.01
C GLU A 4 20.24 20.93 -18.06
N MET A 5 19.39 19.92 -17.85
CA MET A 5 18.29 19.61 -18.77
C MET A 5 17.13 20.62 -18.70
N SER A 6 17.08 21.52 -17.74
CA SER A 6 16.04 22.56 -17.63
C SER A 6 16.42 23.92 -18.25
N ARG A 7 17.55 24.02 -18.92
CA ARG A 7 18.03 25.27 -19.54
C ARG A 7 17.81 25.34 -21.06
N GLY A 8 16.98 24.43 -21.60
CA GLY A 8 16.55 24.51 -23.00
C GLY A 8 15.73 25.77 -23.24
N LEU A 9 16.06 26.50 -24.29
CA LEU A 9 15.25 27.59 -24.83
C LEU A 9 13.86 27.03 -25.19
N GLY A 10 12.85 27.33 -24.34
CA GLY A 10 11.46 27.04 -24.67
C GLY A 10 10.77 25.94 -23.86
N ASP A 11 11.09 25.75 -22.56
CA ASP A 11 10.21 24.97 -21.70
C ASP A 11 8.83 25.60 -21.70
N VAL A 12 7.83 24.90 -22.27
CA VAL A 12 6.45 25.36 -22.32
C VAL A 12 5.63 24.88 -21.12
N TYR A 13 6.15 23.91 -20.35
CA TYR A 13 5.52 23.37 -19.16
C TYR A 13 6.53 22.87 -18.13
N LYS A 14 6.06 22.76 -16.87
CA LYS A 14 6.75 22.07 -15.78
C LYS A 14 5.84 21.02 -15.16
N ARG A 15 6.37 19.82 -14.96
CA ARG A 15 5.71 18.73 -14.22
C ARG A 15 6.16 18.78 -12.77
N GLN A 16 5.26 19.10 -11.86
CA GLN A 16 5.51 19.09 -10.43
C GLN A 16 5.52 17.64 -9.91
N GLY A 17 4.75 16.75 -10.52
CA GLY A 17 4.56 15.38 -10.08
C GLY A 17 3.40 15.23 -9.11
N GLY A 18 3.48 14.23 -8.23
CA GLY A 18 2.46 13.92 -7.23
C GLY A 18 2.73 14.50 -5.85
N GLY A 19 2.11 13.91 -4.82
CA GLY A 19 2.29 14.24 -3.41
C GLY A 19 1.26 15.22 -2.84
N HIS A 20 0.36 15.77 -3.67
CA HIS A 20 -0.74 16.63 -3.21
C HIS A 20 -2.01 15.82 -2.98
N HIS A 21 -2.37 15.61 -1.73
CA HIS A 21 -3.59 14.89 -1.33
C HIS A 21 -4.81 15.81 -1.39
N ILE A 22 -5.14 16.29 -2.58
CA ILE A 22 -6.18 17.32 -2.82
C ILE A 22 -7.59 16.87 -2.42
N THR A 23 -7.82 15.58 -2.31
CA THR A 23 -9.11 14.98 -1.89
C THR A 23 -9.20 14.77 -0.38
N ARG A 24 -8.10 14.98 0.36
CA ARG A 24 -8.09 14.81 1.81
C ARG A 24 -8.90 15.91 2.49
N PRO A 25 -9.75 15.59 3.49
CA PRO A 25 -10.45 16.60 4.28
C PRO A 25 -9.48 17.62 4.89
N GLY A 26 -9.80 18.91 4.74
CA GLY A 26 -8.98 20.01 5.26
C GLY A 26 -7.73 20.35 4.43
N TYR A 27 -7.57 19.79 3.24
CA TYR A 27 -6.51 20.21 2.32
C TYR A 27 -6.79 21.62 1.78
N ASP A 28 -5.80 22.51 1.86
CA ASP A 28 -5.95 23.92 1.41
C ASP A 28 -5.72 24.05 -0.11
N ILE A 29 -6.76 23.74 -0.87
CA ILE A 29 -6.77 23.83 -2.33
C ILE A 29 -6.47 25.27 -2.80
N ALA A 30 -7.07 26.26 -2.15
CA ALA A 30 -6.87 27.66 -2.52
C ALA A 30 -5.43 28.11 -2.39
N ARG A 31 -4.70 27.59 -1.40
CA ARG A 31 -3.25 27.82 -1.26
C ARG A 31 -2.46 27.17 -2.38
N LEU A 32 -2.81 25.93 -2.76
CA LEU A 32 -2.18 25.25 -3.88
C LEU A 32 -2.37 26.03 -5.18
N GLU A 33 -3.60 26.46 -5.47
CA GLU A 33 -3.93 27.27 -6.67
C GLU A 33 -3.07 28.54 -6.73
N LYS A 34 -2.98 29.30 -5.64
CA LYS A 34 -2.14 30.48 -5.57
C LYS A 34 -0.66 30.18 -5.84
N CYS A 35 -0.15 29.06 -5.33
CA CYS A 35 1.23 28.66 -5.59
C CYS A 35 1.44 28.30 -7.07
N ILE A 36 0.48 27.64 -7.69
CA ILE A 36 0.52 27.30 -9.11
C ILE A 36 0.49 28.57 -9.98
N GLU A 37 -0.41 29.48 -9.70
CA GLU A 37 -0.53 30.75 -10.43
C GLU A 37 0.74 31.57 -10.34
N ALA A 38 1.32 31.72 -9.14
CA ALA A 38 2.58 32.41 -8.94
C ALA A 38 3.72 31.76 -9.74
N ALA A 39 3.80 30.42 -9.72
CA ALA A 39 4.81 29.69 -10.49
C ALA A 39 4.62 29.84 -12.01
N LYS A 40 3.37 29.84 -12.50
CA LYS A 40 3.07 30.10 -13.91
C LYS A 40 3.50 31.51 -14.33
N GLU A 41 3.23 32.50 -13.48
CA GLU A 41 3.64 33.88 -13.76
C GLU A 41 5.15 34.06 -13.76
N GLU A 42 5.83 33.50 -12.75
CA GLU A 42 7.29 33.62 -12.61
C GLU A 42 8.04 32.96 -13.76
N TRP A 43 7.61 31.71 -14.09
CA TRP A 43 8.36 30.89 -15.04
C TRP A 43 7.82 30.95 -16.48
N LYS A 44 6.66 31.57 -16.67
CA LYS A 44 5.97 31.66 -17.98
C LYS A 44 5.76 30.29 -18.66
N VAL A 45 5.37 29.30 -17.86
CA VAL A 45 5.12 27.92 -18.27
C VAL A 45 3.81 27.39 -17.73
N ASP A 46 3.26 26.37 -18.35
CA ASP A 46 2.16 25.62 -17.76
C ASP A 46 2.67 24.66 -16.67
N ILE A 47 1.83 24.47 -15.65
CA ILE A 47 2.15 23.57 -14.52
C ILE A 47 1.23 22.35 -14.60
N TYR A 48 1.85 21.16 -14.58
CA TYR A 48 1.15 19.88 -14.54
C TYR A 48 1.37 19.22 -13.19
N LEU A 49 0.28 18.75 -12.59
CA LEU A 49 0.26 17.95 -11.36
C LEU A 49 -0.12 16.50 -11.69
N GLU A 50 0.38 15.56 -10.90
CA GLU A 50 0.09 14.14 -11.02
C GLU A 50 -0.33 13.56 -9.65
N PRO A 51 -1.44 14.02 -9.05
CA PRO A 51 -1.84 13.66 -7.68
C PRO A 51 -2.47 12.27 -7.62
N GLY A 52 -1.75 11.22 -8.04
CA GLY A 52 -2.29 9.86 -8.19
C GLY A 52 -2.91 9.30 -6.91
N GLU A 53 -2.24 9.44 -5.77
CA GLU A 53 -2.74 8.99 -4.48
C GLU A 53 -4.05 9.67 -4.08
N ALA A 54 -4.23 10.93 -4.42
CA ALA A 54 -5.46 11.66 -4.12
C ALA A 54 -6.70 11.07 -4.80
N TRP A 55 -6.56 10.44 -5.95
CA TRP A 55 -7.67 9.81 -6.68
C TRP A 55 -8.15 8.52 -6.04
N ALA A 56 -7.27 7.82 -5.33
CA ALA A 56 -7.57 6.52 -4.72
C ALA A 56 -7.56 6.58 -3.19
N LEU A 57 -7.43 7.77 -2.60
CA LEU A 57 -7.40 7.95 -1.15
C LEU A 57 -8.67 7.37 -0.52
N ASN A 58 -8.50 6.48 0.47
CA ASN A 58 -9.57 5.77 1.18
C ASN A 58 -10.51 4.93 0.27
N ALA A 59 -10.11 4.61 -0.96
CA ALA A 59 -10.94 3.87 -1.90
C ALA A 59 -10.95 2.36 -1.66
N GLY A 60 -9.95 1.82 -0.96
CA GLY A 60 -9.83 0.38 -0.73
C GLY A 60 -9.40 0.01 0.68
N PHE A 61 -9.77 -1.21 1.05
CA PHE A 61 -9.40 -1.85 2.30
C PHE A 61 -8.66 -3.15 2.01
N PHE A 62 -7.73 -3.52 2.88
CA PHE A 62 -7.09 -4.82 2.88
C PHE A 62 -7.56 -5.62 4.09
N LEU A 63 -8.27 -6.71 3.84
CA LEU A 63 -8.76 -7.62 4.86
C LEU A 63 -7.76 -8.75 5.06
N THR A 64 -7.38 -9.01 6.30
CA THR A 64 -6.49 -10.09 6.69
C THR A 64 -7.03 -10.86 7.87
N THR A 65 -6.54 -12.09 8.05
CA THR A 65 -6.90 -12.97 9.16
C THR A 65 -5.71 -13.15 10.10
N VAL A 66 -5.98 -13.17 11.40
CA VAL A 66 -4.98 -13.51 12.41
C VAL A 66 -4.73 -15.01 12.40
N LEU A 67 -3.51 -15.42 12.07
CA LEU A 67 -3.07 -16.82 12.01
C LEU A 67 -2.52 -17.32 13.33
N ASP A 68 -1.91 -16.43 14.13
CA ASP A 68 -1.36 -16.78 15.44
C ASP A 68 -1.17 -15.54 16.30
N VAL A 69 -1.14 -15.73 17.63
CA VAL A 69 -0.80 -14.69 18.60
C VAL A 69 0.24 -15.22 19.57
N LEU A 70 1.39 -14.56 19.60
CA LEU A 70 2.57 -15.02 20.29
C LEU A 70 3.05 -13.99 21.31
N GLN A 71 3.79 -14.47 22.32
CA GLN A 71 4.57 -13.63 23.23
C GLN A 71 6.05 -13.91 23.00
N ASN A 72 6.82 -12.87 22.65
CA ASN A 72 8.26 -12.96 22.49
C ASN A 72 8.94 -11.92 23.38
N GLY A 73 9.47 -12.35 24.52
CA GLY A 73 9.94 -11.45 25.55
C GLY A 73 8.81 -10.52 26.01
N ASP A 74 9.04 -9.21 25.96
CA ASP A 74 8.06 -8.20 26.33
C ASP A 74 7.14 -7.79 25.17
N THR A 75 7.37 -8.33 23.97
CA THR A 75 6.60 -7.98 22.78
C THR A 75 5.51 -9.01 22.50
N ARG A 76 4.28 -8.55 22.40
CA ARG A 76 3.16 -9.35 21.92
C ARG A 76 3.04 -9.19 20.41
N LEU A 77 2.92 -10.31 19.68
CA LEU A 77 2.84 -10.35 18.22
C LEU A 77 1.56 -11.03 17.77
N ALA A 78 0.99 -10.54 16.67
CA ALA A 78 0.01 -11.29 15.89
C ALA A 78 0.55 -11.49 14.48
N ILE A 79 0.55 -12.75 14.05
CA ILE A 79 0.93 -13.15 12.68
C ILE A 79 -0.34 -13.18 11.84
N LEU A 80 -0.28 -12.51 10.70
CA LEU A 80 -1.41 -12.39 9.77
C LEU A 80 -1.18 -13.24 8.52
N ASP A 81 -2.24 -13.55 7.78
CA ASP A 81 -2.14 -14.03 6.39
C ASP A 81 -1.76 -12.92 5.40
N GLY A 82 -1.73 -11.68 5.87
CA GLY A 82 -1.19 -10.51 5.17
C GLY A 82 0.29 -10.29 5.49
N SER A 83 1.01 -9.65 4.58
CA SER A 83 2.44 -9.39 4.67
C SER A 83 2.77 -7.96 4.27
N ALA A 84 3.61 -7.28 5.04
CA ALA A 84 4.14 -5.97 4.64
C ALA A 84 4.98 -6.11 3.36
N ALA A 85 5.83 -7.14 3.29
CA ALA A 85 6.70 -7.36 2.15
C ALA A 85 5.95 -7.69 0.85
N CYS A 86 4.83 -8.41 0.94
CA CYS A 86 4.09 -8.89 -0.23
C CYS A 86 2.91 -8.02 -0.61
N HIS A 87 2.19 -7.47 0.37
CA HIS A 87 0.90 -6.81 0.15
C HIS A 87 0.92 -5.32 0.45
N MET A 88 1.88 -4.83 1.24
CA MET A 88 2.01 -3.44 1.66
C MET A 88 3.48 -2.99 1.60
N PRO A 89 4.20 -3.15 0.47
CA PRO A 89 5.65 -2.91 0.45
C PRO A 89 6.04 -1.48 0.81
N ASP A 90 5.18 -0.49 0.60
CA ASP A 90 5.44 0.90 1.00
C ASP A 90 5.58 1.07 2.52
N VAL A 91 5.01 0.17 3.33
CA VAL A 91 5.25 0.15 4.78
C VAL A 91 6.73 -0.01 5.10
N LEU A 92 7.46 -0.77 4.28
CA LEU A 92 8.90 -1.02 4.43
C LEU A 92 9.76 -0.01 3.66
N GLU A 93 9.32 0.40 2.46
CA GLU A 93 10.07 1.28 1.55
C GLU A 93 10.00 2.76 1.96
N MET A 94 8.84 3.19 2.45
CA MET A 94 8.58 4.55 2.93
C MET A 94 7.88 4.45 4.29
N PRO A 95 8.59 4.13 5.38
CA PRO A 95 7.99 3.69 6.63
C PRO A 95 6.82 4.54 7.10
N TYR A 96 5.64 3.97 7.06
CA TYR A 96 4.41 4.50 7.63
C TYR A 96 3.60 3.36 8.23
N ARG A 97 2.61 3.70 9.02
CA ARG A 97 1.71 2.73 9.64
C ARG A 97 0.32 2.87 9.02
N PRO A 98 -0.17 1.86 8.28
CA PRO A 98 -1.51 1.90 7.69
C PRO A 98 -2.59 2.11 8.75
N PRO A 99 -3.66 2.86 8.46
CA PRO A 99 -4.82 2.93 9.34
C PRO A 99 -5.43 1.53 9.51
N LEU A 100 -5.74 1.16 10.75
CA LEU A 100 -6.39 -0.12 11.07
C LEU A 100 -7.71 0.15 11.78
N LEU A 101 -8.80 -0.38 11.23
CA LEU A 101 -10.13 -0.18 11.80
C LEU A 101 -10.23 -0.85 13.18
N GLY A 102 -10.73 -0.10 14.15
CA GLY A 102 -10.90 -0.57 15.52
C GLY A 102 -9.62 -0.63 16.37
N ALA A 103 -8.49 -0.20 15.82
CA ALA A 103 -7.25 -0.03 16.57
C ALA A 103 -6.99 1.44 16.93
N ASP A 104 -6.06 1.64 17.89
CA ASP A 104 -5.60 2.96 18.36
C ASP A 104 -6.70 3.88 18.94
N GLU A 105 -7.87 3.35 19.20
CA GLU A 105 -8.91 4.11 19.87
C GLU A 105 -8.47 4.42 21.34
N PRO A 106 -8.75 5.63 21.84
CA PRO A 106 -8.39 6.01 23.20
C PRO A 106 -9.06 5.09 24.23
N GLY A 107 -8.30 4.63 25.21
CA GLY A 107 -8.79 3.77 26.30
C GLY A 107 -7.69 3.42 27.28
N GLU A 108 -8.02 3.36 28.58
CA GLU A 108 -7.05 3.17 29.67
C GLU A 108 -6.39 1.78 29.67
N ASN A 109 -7.04 0.77 29.08
CA ASN A 109 -6.58 -0.63 29.08
C ASN A 109 -6.13 -1.14 27.70
N ALA A 110 -5.79 -0.23 26.79
CA ALA A 110 -5.35 -0.65 25.46
C ALA A 110 -3.95 -1.29 25.52
N VAL A 111 -3.81 -2.47 24.94
CA VAL A 111 -2.56 -3.24 24.87
C VAL A 111 -1.96 -3.11 23.48
N THR A 112 -0.66 -2.84 23.41
CA THR A 112 0.08 -2.80 22.16
C THR A 112 0.39 -4.21 21.67
N ILE A 113 0.09 -4.45 20.41
CA ILE A 113 0.44 -5.67 19.67
C ILE A 113 1.20 -5.27 18.40
N ARG A 114 2.26 -6.00 18.10
CA ARG A 114 2.97 -5.92 16.81
C ARG A 114 2.31 -6.85 15.82
N LEU A 115 1.94 -6.31 14.65
CA LEU A 115 1.39 -7.07 13.54
C LEU A 115 2.50 -7.38 12.54
N GLY A 116 2.60 -8.62 12.11
CA GLY A 116 3.60 -9.07 11.15
C GLY A 116 3.06 -10.12 10.20
N GLY A 117 3.74 -10.26 9.06
CA GLY A 117 3.44 -11.28 8.06
C GLY A 117 4.16 -12.60 8.35
N PRO A 118 3.81 -13.66 7.59
CA PRO A 118 4.34 -15.01 7.79
C PRO A 118 5.59 -15.29 6.94
N THR A 119 6.15 -14.30 6.25
CA THR A 119 7.29 -14.53 5.36
C THR A 119 8.60 -14.70 6.12
N CYS A 120 9.63 -15.22 5.46
CA CYS A 120 10.95 -15.39 6.07
C CYS A 120 11.72 -14.07 6.22
N LEU A 121 11.19 -12.95 5.74
CA LEU A 121 11.81 -11.65 5.94
C LEU A 121 11.66 -11.23 7.40
N SER A 122 12.76 -11.11 8.12
CA SER A 122 12.74 -10.73 9.55
C SER A 122 12.11 -9.35 9.79
N GLY A 123 12.09 -8.49 8.78
CA GLY A 123 11.44 -7.18 8.77
C GLY A 123 10.02 -7.17 8.22
N ASP A 124 9.35 -8.32 8.06
CA ASP A 124 7.95 -8.39 7.61
C ASP A 124 6.99 -7.95 8.72
N VAL A 125 7.12 -6.69 9.12
CA VAL A 125 6.38 -6.05 10.21
C VAL A 125 5.53 -4.93 9.65
N ILE A 126 4.21 -5.00 9.89
CA ILE A 126 3.25 -3.98 9.46
C ILE A 126 3.28 -2.78 10.41
N GLY A 127 3.34 -3.04 11.72
CA GLY A 127 3.43 -2.00 12.73
C GLY A 127 2.93 -2.42 14.10
N ASP A 128 3.03 -1.49 15.05
CA ASP A 128 2.54 -1.66 16.41
C ASP A 128 1.20 -0.93 16.56
N TYR A 129 0.16 -1.63 17.01
CA TYR A 129 -1.19 -1.12 17.17
C TYR A 129 -1.71 -1.36 18.58
N LYS A 130 -2.55 -0.44 19.06
CA LYS A 130 -3.21 -0.56 20.34
C LYS A 130 -4.61 -1.12 20.18
N PHE A 131 -4.94 -2.14 20.96
CA PHE A 131 -6.26 -2.77 20.97
C PHE A 131 -6.86 -2.72 22.36
N ARG A 132 -8.16 -2.41 22.46
CA ARG A 132 -8.92 -2.57 23.69
C ARG A 132 -9.22 -4.05 23.98
N GLN A 133 -9.52 -4.78 22.92
CA GLN A 133 -9.70 -6.23 22.95
C GLN A 133 -8.65 -6.84 22.04
N LEU A 134 -7.81 -7.70 22.63
CA LEU A 134 -6.74 -8.33 21.87
C LEU A 134 -7.29 -9.21 20.74
N PRO A 135 -6.74 -9.08 19.55
CA PRO A 135 -7.06 -10.00 18.46
C PRO A 135 -6.62 -11.41 18.83
N LYS A 136 -7.33 -12.40 18.34
CA LYS A 136 -7.10 -13.83 18.55
C LYS A 136 -7.11 -14.57 17.22
N TYR A 137 -6.63 -15.80 17.20
CA TYR A 137 -6.68 -16.67 16.04
C TYR A 137 -8.06 -16.64 15.37
N GLY A 138 -8.08 -16.44 14.06
CA GLY A 138 -9.27 -16.37 13.23
C GLY A 138 -9.99 -15.03 13.19
N ASP A 139 -9.57 -14.04 13.96
CA ASP A 139 -10.12 -12.69 13.88
C ASP A 139 -9.70 -12.02 12.56
N PHE A 140 -10.59 -11.19 12.03
CA PHE A 140 -10.31 -10.36 10.85
C PHE A 140 -9.82 -8.98 11.25
N LEU A 141 -8.78 -8.52 10.57
CA LEU A 141 -8.26 -7.16 10.68
C LEU A 141 -8.40 -6.46 9.32
N MET A 142 -8.84 -5.21 9.34
CA MET A 142 -9.10 -4.43 8.12
C MET A 142 -8.26 -3.17 8.10
N PHE A 143 -7.26 -3.15 7.22
CA PHE A 143 -6.43 -1.98 6.98
C PHE A 143 -7.11 -1.05 5.99
N GLY A 144 -7.09 0.25 6.29
CA GLY A 144 -7.64 1.30 5.43
C GLY A 144 -6.61 1.84 4.45
N ASP A 145 -7.11 2.57 3.46
CA ASP A 145 -6.30 3.25 2.44
C ASP A 145 -5.34 2.32 1.67
N MET A 146 -5.88 1.16 1.26
CA MET A 146 -5.12 0.07 0.66
C MET A 146 -5.40 -0.12 -0.85
N ALA A 147 -5.79 0.95 -1.58
CA ALA A 147 -6.12 0.81 -2.99
C ALA A 147 -4.94 1.01 -3.94
N ILE A 148 -4.17 2.10 -3.77
CA ILE A 148 -3.28 2.55 -4.83
C ILE A 148 -2.02 1.68 -5.00
N TYR A 149 -0.95 1.92 -4.28
CA TYR A 149 0.30 1.15 -4.45
C TYR A 149 0.20 -0.27 -3.90
N THR A 150 -0.63 -0.50 -2.91
CA THR A 150 -0.93 -1.82 -2.37
C THR A 150 -1.41 -2.78 -3.46
N THR A 151 -2.28 -2.32 -4.36
CA THR A 151 -2.78 -3.16 -5.45
C THR A 151 -1.73 -3.41 -6.55
N CYS A 152 -0.96 -2.40 -6.96
CA CYS A 152 -0.05 -2.54 -8.09
C CYS A 152 1.37 -3.02 -7.74
N LYS A 153 1.78 -2.90 -6.47
CA LYS A 153 3.08 -3.36 -5.97
C LYS A 153 3.06 -4.75 -5.33
N ASN A 154 1.92 -5.41 -5.30
CA ASN A 154 1.79 -6.77 -4.77
C ASN A 154 2.79 -7.73 -5.41
N ASN A 155 3.30 -8.65 -4.60
CA ASN A 155 4.21 -9.68 -5.07
C ASN A 155 3.94 -11.02 -4.37
N THR A 156 4.56 -12.07 -4.88
CA THR A 156 4.38 -13.45 -4.42
C THR A 156 5.63 -14.00 -3.74
N PHE A 157 6.41 -13.15 -3.08
CA PHE A 157 7.57 -13.59 -2.31
C PHE A 157 7.18 -14.67 -1.31
N ASN A 158 8.03 -15.69 -1.13
CA ASN A 158 7.76 -16.89 -0.32
C ASN A 158 6.51 -17.70 -0.75
N GLY A 159 5.99 -17.50 -1.94
CA GLY A 159 4.76 -18.15 -2.39
C GLY A 159 3.49 -17.56 -1.76
N MET A 160 3.57 -16.37 -1.18
CA MET A 160 2.39 -15.67 -0.67
C MET A 160 1.38 -15.46 -1.79
N PRO A 161 0.10 -15.79 -1.58
CA PRO A 161 -0.94 -15.54 -2.58
C PRO A 161 -1.16 -14.04 -2.76
N LEU A 162 -1.52 -13.62 -3.97
CA LEU A 162 -2.05 -12.28 -4.19
C LEU A 162 -3.46 -12.20 -3.59
N PRO A 163 -3.83 -11.06 -2.98
CA PRO A 163 -5.18 -10.90 -2.43
C PRO A 163 -6.22 -10.80 -3.54
N ASP A 164 -7.34 -11.50 -3.41
CA ASP A 164 -8.49 -11.31 -4.28
C ASP A 164 -9.01 -9.88 -4.21
N ILE A 165 -9.51 -9.38 -5.32
CA ILE A 165 -10.09 -8.03 -5.39
C ILE A 165 -11.60 -8.12 -5.51
N TRP A 166 -12.28 -7.47 -4.56
CA TRP A 166 -13.73 -7.38 -4.51
C TRP A 166 -14.19 -5.92 -4.60
N LEU A 167 -15.19 -5.67 -5.42
CA LEU A 167 -15.87 -4.39 -5.51
C LEU A 167 -17.14 -4.41 -4.65
N ARG A 168 -17.21 -3.48 -3.69
CA ARG A 168 -18.46 -3.18 -2.98
C ARG A 168 -19.21 -2.08 -3.72
N ARG A 169 -20.39 -2.39 -4.22
CA ARG A 169 -21.24 -1.44 -4.93
C ARG A 169 -22.02 -0.55 -3.95
N ALA A 170 -22.61 0.55 -4.45
CA ALA A 170 -23.39 1.48 -3.64
C ALA A 170 -24.63 0.82 -2.97
N ASP A 171 -25.20 -0.19 -3.60
CA ASP A 171 -26.30 -1.01 -3.06
C ASP A 171 -25.83 -2.09 -2.06
N SER A 172 -24.56 -2.06 -1.67
CA SER A 172 -23.90 -3.01 -0.77
C SER A 172 -23.72 -4.42 -1.35
N THR A 173 -24.01 -4.66 -2.60
CA THR A 173 -23.66 -5.93 -3.24
C THR A 173 -22.15 -6.02 -3.44
N MET A 174 -21.62 -7.26 -3.36
CA MET A 174 -20.20 -7.55 -3.56
C MET A 174 -20.01 -8.26 -4.90
N GLN A 175 -19.00 -7.82 -5.63
CA GLN A 175 -18.61 -8.46 -6.89
C GLN A 175 -17.12 -8.78 -6.83
N GLN A 176 -16.77 -10.04 -7.03
CA GLN A 176 -15.37 -10.43 -7.23
C GLN A 176 -14.89 -9.93 -8.59
N LEU A 177 -13.80 -9.18 -8.60
CA LEU A 177 -13.17 -8.65 -9.81
C LEU A 177 -12.02 -9.53 -10.27
N THR A 178 -11.25 -10.05 -9.32
CA THR A 178 -10.13 -10.94 -9.58
C THR A 178 -10.12 -12.07 -8.56
N ASP A 179 -9.61 -13.20 -9.02
CA ASP A 179 -9.36 -14.41 -8.26
C ASP A 179 -7.95 -14.85 -8.59
N PHE A 180 -7.09 -14.85 -7.59
CA PHE A 180 -5.68 -15.20 -7.74
C PHE A 180 -5.38 -16.55 -7.09
N GLY A 181 -4.59 -17.37 -7.76
CA GLY A 181 -4.28 -18.71 -7.27
C GLY A 181 -2.84 -19.13 -7.57
N TYR A 182 -2.57 -20.40 -7.32
CA TYR A 182 -1.26 -21.00 -7.57
C TYR A 182 -0.78 -20.80 -9.03
N GLY A 183 -1.71 -20.69 -9.99
CA GLY A 183 -1.40 -20.45 -11.39
C GLY A 183 -0.64 -19.17 -11.63
N ASP A 184 -0.97 -18.09 -10.90
CA ASP A 184 -0.32 -16.78 -10.97
C ASP A 184 1.12 -16.86 -10.49
N PHE A 185 1.35 -17.50 -9.34
CA PHE A 185 2.69 -17.75 -8.81
C PHE A 185 3.52 -18.60 -9.77
N LYS A 186 2.98 -19.74 -10.22
CA LYS A 186 3.66 -20.67 -11.12
C LYS A 186 4.00 -20.02 -12.46
N GLY A 187 3.05 -19.29 -13.05
CA GLY A 187 3.22 -18.62 -14.34
C GLY A 187 4.36 -17.59 -14.32
N ARG A 188 4.53 -16.92 -13.19
CA ARG A 188 5.58 -15.93 -12.97
C ARG A 188 6.98 -16.56 -12.88
N LEU A 189 7.09 -17.79 -12.40
CA LEU A 189 8.36 -18.52 -12.31
C LEU A 189 8.76 -19.21 -13.64
N GLY A 190 7.91 -19.09 -14.67
CA GLY A 190 8.14 -19.73 -15.96
C GLY A 190 7.50 -21.11 -16.04
N SER A 191 6.36 -21.21 -16.70
CA SER A 191 5.64 -22.48 -16.89
C SER A 191 6.10 -23.30 -18.08
N LYS A 192 6.94 -22.76 -18.94
CA LYS A 192 7.51 -23.44 -20.11
C LYS A 192 9.02 -23.59 -19.91
N ILE A 193 9.41 -24.75 -19.40
CA ILE A 193 10.79 -25.20 -19.57
C ILE A 193 10.95 -25.47 -21.07
N ASN A 194 11.72 -24.63 -21.76
CA ASN A 194 12.16 -24.97 -23.12
C ASN A 194 13.31 -25.99 -22.98
N PRO A 195 13.11 -27.26 -23.34
CA PRO A 195 14.14 -28.29 -23.19
C PRO A 195 15.43 -27.96 -23.96
N GLU A 196 15.36 -27.14 -25.01
CA GLU A 196 16.51 -26.75 -25.83
C GLU A 196 17.47 -25.82 -25.08
N LEU A 197 17.01 -25.09 -24.05
CA LEU A 197 17.88 -24.23 -23.24
C LEU A 197 18.86 -25.00 -22.34
N PHE A 198 18.61 -26.28 -22.08
CA PHE A 198 19.47 -27.12 -21.25
C PHE A 198 20.46 -27.97 -22.07
N MET A 199 20.36 -27.97 -23.39
CA MET A 199 21.24 -28.74 -24.28
C MET A 199 22.45 -27.92 -24.79
N SER A 200 22.59 -26.68 -24.34
CA SER A 200 23.65 -25.76 -24.80
C SER A 200 24.62 -25.31 -23.70
N ILE A 201 24.67 -26.06 -22.55
CA ILE A 201 25.65 -25.82 -21.47
C ILE A 201 26.66 -26.97 -21.43
#